data_82e889ec6005d4b5e6301412553e7b3c
#
_entry.id   82e889ec6005d4b5e6301412553e7b3c
#
_cell.length_a   1.000
_cell.length_b   1.000
_cell.length_c   1.000
_cell.angle_alpha   90.00
_cell.angle_beta   90.00
_cell.angle_gamma   90.00
#
_symmetry.space_group_name_H-M   'P 1'
#
loop_
_entity.id
_entity.type
_entity.pdbx_description
1 polymer ?
#
loop_
_entity_poly.entity_id
_entity_poly.type
_entity_poly.pdbx_seq_one_letter_code
_entity_poly.pdbx_strand_id
1 'polypeptide(L)'
;MEKPVYRFKVLQIITLLIFISSILFLIGCGEDKNQYDSEGNSNQNAGKSTEANESGLSDFELKNGIGPIKEIIELSAIDAALVKKGEEIFNSKCAACHKLDERYVGPAQRDLLQRRSPEYIMNMMLNPEEMYKNHPEAKKLFTEYLTPMPNQNLSVEDARAVLEFFRDVNK
;
A
#
# COMPACT_ATOMS: atom_id res chain seq x y z
N MET A 1 -53.90 17.52 -26.54
CA MET A 1 -52.99 18.61 -26.09
C MET A 1 -53.14 18.77 -24.58
N GLU A 2 -52.36 18.07 -23.79
CA GLU A 2 -52.40 18.15 -22.34
C GLU A 2 -51.63 19.38 -21.85
N LYS A 3 -52.25 20.12 -20.92
CA LYS A 3 -51.82 21.47 -20.52
C LYS A 3 -50.53 21.43 -19.68
N PRO A 4 -49.52 22.25 -19.97
CA PRO A 4 -48.19 22.26 -19.29
C PRO A 4 -48.25 22.63 -17.79
N VAL A 5 -49.34 23.15 -17.30
CA VAL A 5 -49.54 23.62 -15.93
C VAL A 5 -49.57 22.47 -14.89
N TYR A 6 -50.02 21.28 -15.28
CA TYR A 6 -50.10 20.13 -14.38
C TYR A 6 -48.72 19.55 -14.07
N ARG A 7 -47.84 19.49 -15.05
CA ARG A 7 -46.47 18.99 -14.87
C ARG A 7 -45.64 19.87 -13.94
N PHE A 8 -45.88 21.18 -13.95
CA PHE A 8 -45.18 22.12 -13.08
C PHE A 8 -45.59 21.97 -11.61
N LYS A 9 -46.88 21.77 -11.33
CA LYS A 9 -47.39 21.56 -9.97
C LYS A 9 -46.96 20.23 -9.38
N VAL A 10 -46.88 19.15 -10.17
CA VAL A 10 -46.37 17.85 -9.75
C VAL A 10 -44.90 17.91 -9.41
N LEU A 11 -44.10 18.61 -10.21
CA LEU A 11 -42.67 18.79 -9.95
C LEU A 11 -42.41 19.58 -8.64
N GLN A 12 -43.20 20.61 -8.35
CA GLN A 12 -43.08 21.37 -7.10
C GLN A 12 -43.46 20.54 -5.85
N ILE A 13 -44.42 19.65 -5.96
CA ILE A 13 -44.83 18.77 -4.85
C ILE A 13 -43.73 17.73 -4.57
N ILE A 14 -43.11 17.18 -5.61
CA ILE A 14 -42.01 16.20 -5.48
C ILE A 14 -40.76 16.85 -4.84
N THR A 15 -40.41 18.08 -5.21
CA THR A 15 -39.28 18.80 -4.61
C THR A 15 -39.55 19.15 -3.13
N LEU A 16 -40.80 19.49 -2.79
CA LEU A 16 -41.16 19.79 -1.40
C LEU A 16 -41.10 18.53 -0.51
N LEU A 17 -41.52 17.37 -1.02
CA LEU A 17 -41.47 16.08 -0.29
C LEU A 17 -40.00 15.61 -0.06
N ILE A 18 -39.10 15.86 -1.02
CA ILE A 18 -37.65 15.53 -0.88
C ILE A 18 -37.03 16.43 0.20
N PHE A 19 -37.40 17.70 0.30
CA PHE A 19 -36.89 18.62 1.31
C PHE A 19 -37.36 18.27 2.73
N ILE A 20 -38.58 17.79 2.91
CA ILE A 20 -39.12 17.38 4.21
C ILE A 20 -38.48 16.09 4.70
N SER A 21 -38.13 15.15 3.79
CA SER A 21 -37.41 13.90 4.13
C SER A 21 -35.98 14.13 4.61
N SER A 22 -35.35 15.24 4.21
CA SER A 22 -33.96 15.55 4.58
C SER A 22 -33.79 16.12 5.99
N ILE A 23 -34.88 16.59 6.63
CA ILE A 23 -34.85 17.25 7.96
C ILE A 23 -35.01 16.25 9.12
N LEU A 24 -35.47 15.02 8.84
CA LEU A 24 -35.74 14.03 9.90
C LEU A 24 -34.49 13.19 10.30
N PHE A 25 -33.30 13.41 9.73
CA PHE A 25 -32.11 12.62 10.00
C PHE A 25 -31.11 13.24 11.00
N LEU A 26 -31.47 14.32 11.70
CA LEU A 26 -30.55 15.05 12.59
C LEU A 26 -30.87 14.95 14.10
N ILE A 27 -31.64 13.95 14.55
CA ILE A 27 -31.84 13.72 15.98
C ILE A 27 -31.49 12.27 16.33
N GLY A 28 -30.27 12.07 16.78
CA GLY A 28 -29.80 10.79 17.28
C GLY A 28 -28.45 10.95 17.98
N CYS A 29 -28.44 11.75 19.06
CA CYS A 29 -27.34 11.79 20.02
C CYS A 29 -27.69 10.80 21.14
N GLY A 30 -26.91 9.72 21.26
CA GLY A 30 -26.96 8.74 22.33
C GLY A 30 -25.60 8.65 22.98
N GLU A 31 -25.50 9.25 24.16
CA GLU A 31 -24.35 9.23 25.06
C GLU A 31 -24.49 8.00 25.98
N ASP A 32 -23.58 7.04 25.89
CA ASP A 32 -23.43 5.99 26.89
C ASP A 32 -22.05 6.04 27.51
N LYS A 33 -22.05 6.56 28.75
CA LYS A 33 -20.95 6.44 29.71
C LYS A 33 -20.97 5.04 30.31
N ASN A 34 -19.93 4.25 30.10
CA ASN A 34 -19.59 3.15 31.01
C ASN A 34 -18.18 3.36 31.55
N GLN A 35 -18.20 3.81 32.79
CA GLN A 35 -17.09 3.86 33.72
C GLN A 35 -16.88 2.45 34.25
N TYR A 36 -15.71 1.89 34.12
CA TYR A 36 -15.25 0.74 34.89
C TYR A 36 -13.83 0.98 35.39
N ASP A 37 -13.76 1.29 36.66
CA ASP A 37 -12.50 1.32 37.42
C ASP A 37 -12.06 -0.12 37.72
N SER A 38 -10.80 -0.45 37.48
CA SER A 38 -10.08 -1.40 38.32
C SER A 38 -8.55 -1.26 38.18
N GLU A 39 -7.94 -1.16 39.33
CA GLU A 39 -6.52 -0.90 39.61
C GLU A 39 -5.55 -1.97 39.09
N GLY A 40 -4.37 -1.48 38.75
CA GLY A 40 -3.07 -2.04 39.20
C GLY A 40 -2.48 -3.21 38.41
N ASN A 41 -1.55 -2.96 37.54
CA ASN A 41 -0.20 -3.50 37.68
C ASN A 41 0.81 -2.80 36.75
N SER A 42 1.81 -2.22 37.37
CA SER A 42 2.98 -1.63 36.73
C SER A 42 3.83 -2.70 36.06
N ASN A 43 3.98 -2.65 34.73
CA ASN A 43 5.18 -3.16 34.09
C ASN A 43 5.55 -2.26 32.93
N GLN A 44 6.55 -1.43 33.13
CA GLN A 44 7.12 -0.55 32.11
C GLN A 44 7.85 -1.40 31.10
N ASN A 45 7.25 -1.54 29.93
CA ASN A 45 8.00 -1.87 28.73
C ASN A 45 7.62 -0.85 27.66
N ALA A 46 8.59 -0.03 27.27
CA ALA A 46 8.40 1.08 26.35
C ALA A 46 8.04 0.55 24.96
N GLY A 47 6.76 0.27 24.76
CA GLY A 47 6.14 0.04 23.46
C GLY A 47 5.52 1.36 23.00
N LYS A 48 6.16 2.03 22.04
CA LYS A 48 5.63 3.19 21.33
C LYS A 48 4.23 2.81 20.80
N SER A 49 3.20 3.43 21.36
CA SER A 49 1.81 3.26 20.92
C SER A 49 1.70 3.68 19.45
N THR A 50 1.53 2.69 18.59
CA THR A 50 1.24 2.89 17.20
C THR A 50 -0.23 3.29 17.11
N GLU A 51 -0.53 4.55 16.78
CA GLU A 51 -1.87 4.94 16.37
C GLU A 51 -2.23 4.07 15.16
N ALA A 52 -3.33 3.32 15.24
CA ALA A 52 -3.81 2.50 14.13
C ALA A 52 -4.22 3.46 13.00
N ASN A 53 -3.41 3.50 11.95
CA ASN A 53 -3.76 4.24 10.74
C ASN A 53 -4.93 3.55 10.02
N GLU A 54 -5.63 4.29 9.15
CA GLU A 54 -6.80 3.81 8.39
C GLU A 54 -6.56 2.52 7.57
N SER A 55 -5.28 2.18 7.33
CA SER A 55 -4.91 0.99 6.57
C SER A 55 -4.79 -0.29 7.42
N GLY A 56 -4.76 -0.17 8.74
CA GLY A 56 -4.53 -1.30 9.66
C GLY A 56 -3.09 -1.86 9.62
N LEU A 57 -2.16 -1.19 8.94
CA LEU A 57 -0.76 -1.57 8.84
C LEU A 57 0.06 -0.89 9.92
N SER A 58 1.11 -1.56 10.42
CA SER A 58 2.10 -0.95 11.30
C SER A 58 2.92 0.13 10.57
N ASP A 59 3.55 1.05 11.31
CA ASP A 59 4.46 2.05 10.74
C ASP A 59 5.60 1.41 9.95
N PHE A 60 6.09 0.25 10.42
CA PHE A 60 7.09 -0.51 9.69
C PHE A 60 6.56 -0.97 8.33
N GLU A 61 5.36 -1.57 8.29
CA GLU A 61 4.76 -2.07 7.05
C GLU A 61 4.40 -0.95 6.09
N LEU A 62 3.93 0.19 6.57
CA LEU A 62 3.66 1.38 5.74
C LEU A 62 4.92 1.91 5.05
N LYS A 63 6.07 1.84 5.71
CA LYS A 63 7.34 2.29 5.16
C LYS A 63 8.03 1.22 4.33
N ASN A 64 7.98 -0.03 4.77
CA ASN A 64 8.83 -1.11 4.32
C ASN A 64 8.07 -2.23 3.60
N GLY A 65 6.76 -2.09 3.43
CA GLY A 65 5.94 -3.07 2.72
C GLY A 65 5.54 -4.27 3.56
N ILE A 66 4.65 -5.06 2.99
CA ILE A 66 4.04 -6.26 3.59
C ILE A 66 4.75 -7.49 3.02
N GLY A 67 5.43 -8.25 3.87
CA GLY A 67 6.14 -9.44 3.39
C GLY A 67 6.99 -10.10 4.47
N PRO A 68 7.88 -11.00 4.10
CA PRO A 68 8.73 -11.73 5.04
C PRO A 68 9.83 -10.89 5.67
N ILE A 69 10.18 -9.75 5.09
CA ILE A 69 11.18 -8.83 5.67
C ILE A 69 10.48 -7.98 6.74
N LYS A 70 10.81 -8.23 8.00
CA LYS A 70 10.16 -7.59 9.17
C LYS A 70 11.11 -6.68 9.97
N GLU A 71 12.38 -6.63 9.57
CA GLU A 71 13.41 -5.85 10.25
C GLU A 71 14.21 -5.04 9.22
N ILE A 72 14.88 -3.99 9.70
CA ILE A 72 15.74 -3.15 8.86
C ILE A 72 16.93 -3.96 8.39
N ILE A 73 17.19 -3.90 7.10
CA ILE A 73 18.31 -4.58 6.45
C ILE A 73 19.56 -3.72 6.59
N GLU A 74 20.56 -4.25 7.25
CA GLU A 74 21.88 -3.62 7.24
C GLU A 74 22.57 -3.82 5.88
N LEU A 75 22.90 -2.71 5.25
CA LEU A 75 23.57 -2.68 3.96
C LEU A 75 25.06 -2.39 4.16
N SER A 76 25.88 -3.42 4.00
CA SER A 76 27.34 -3.30 3.94
C SER A 76 27.82 -2.78 2.58
N ALA A 77 29.13 -2.85 2.31
CA ALA A 77 29.67 -2.60 0.97
C ALA A 77 29.01 -3.55 -0.05
N ILE A 78 28.87 -3.06 -1.29
CA ILE A 78 28.24 -3.84 -2.36
C ILE A 78 29.06 -5.10 -2.64
N ASP A 79 28.42 -6.25 -2.65
CA ASP A 79 29.02 -7.55 -2.94
C ASP A 79 28.92 -7.86 -4.45
N ALA A 80 30.05 -7.90 -5.13
CA ALA A 80 30.10 -8.14 -6.57
C ALA A 80 29.56 -9.52 -6.99
N ALA A 81 29.67 -10.54 -6.13
CA ALA A 81 29.13 -11.87 -6.43
C ALA A 81 27.59 -11.85 -6.37
N LEU A 82 27.02 -11.16 -5.37
CA LEU A 82 25.57 -10.95 -5.27
C LEU A 82 25.05 -10.06 -6.40
N VAL A 83 25.78 -9.04 -6.81
CA VAL A 83 25.42 -8.19 -7.97
C VAL A 83 25.28 -9.05 -9.22
N LYS A 84 26.26 -9.88 -9.53
CA LYS A 84 26.23 -10.76 -10.71
C LYS A 84 25.06 -11.73 -10.64
N LYS A 85 24.85 -12.38 -9.50
CA LYS A 85 23.70 -13.28 -9.28
C LYS A 85 22.38 -12.53 -9.45
N GLY A 86 22.28 -11.32 -8.90
CA GLY A 86 21.07 -10.48 -8.98
C GLY A 86 20.77 -10.05 -10.41
N GLU A 87 21.76 -9.70 -11.19
CA GLU A 87 21.63 -9.39 -12.61
C GLU A 87 21.11 -10.59 -13.41
N GLU A 88 21.64 -11.79 -13.18
CA GLU A 88 21.17 -13.02 -13.83
C GLU A 88 19.69 -13.31 -13.49
N ILE A 89 19.29 -13.12 -12.21
CA ILE A 89 17.89 -13.27 -11.78
C ILE A 89 17.02 -12.21 -12.42
N PHE A 90 17.44 -10.94 -12.39
CA PHE A 90 16.70 -9.85 -13.01
C PHE A 90 16.45 -10.12 -14.49
N ASN A 91 17.50 -10.49 -15.25
CA ASN A 91 17.39 -10.77 -16.66
C ASN A 91 16.46 -11.96 -16.98
N SER A 92 16.46 -12.99 -16.15
CA SER A 92 15.64 -14.19 -16.38
C SER A 92 14.20 -14.07 -15.89
N LYS A 93 13.94 -13.34 -14.80
CA LYS A 93 12.63 -13.32 -14.13
C LYS A 93 11.92 -11.97 -14.15
N CYS A 94 12.65 -10.86 -14.32
CA CYS A 94 12.10 -9.51 -14.16
C CYS A 94 12.10 -8.72 -15.46
N ALA A 95 13.09 -8.90 -16.34
CA ALA A 95 13.32 -8.09 -17.54
C ALA A 95 12.21 -8.20 -18.60
N ALA A 96 11.38 -9.23 -18.53
CA ALA A 96 10.20 -9.36 -19.39
C ALA A 96 9.16 -8.24 -19.12
N CYS A 97 9.10 -7.73 -17.87
CA CYS A 97 8.14 -6.71 -17.45
C CYS A 97 8.80 -5.40 -16.99
N HIS A 98 10.05 -5.42 -16.56
CA HIS A 98 10.77 -4.26 -16.05
C HIS A 98 12.01 -3.93 -16.89
N LYS A 99 12.21 -2.63 -17.14
CA LYS A 99 13.45 -2.08 -17.70
C LYS A 99 14.14 -1.22 -16.64
N LEU A 100 15.45 -0.99 -16.80
CA LEU A 100 16.16 -0.14 -15.86
C LEU A 100 15.74 1.33 -16.02
N ASP A 101 15.71 1.85 -17.23
CA ASP A 101 15.66 3.27 -17.51
C ASP A 101 14.30 3.76 -18.03
N GLU A 102 13.39 2.87 -18.36
CA GLU A 102 12.13 3.23 -18.97
C GLU A 102 10.93 2.48 -18.36
N ARG A 103 9.75 3.09 -18.43
CA ARG A 103 8.50 2.41 -18.18
C ARG A 103 8.25 1.38 -19.29
N TYR A 104 7.89 0.16 -18.90
CA TYR A 104 7.51 -0.89 -19.82
C TYR A 104 6.16 -1.50 -19.40
N VAL A 105 6.07 -2.78 -19.09
CA VAL A 105 4.86 -3.36 -18.45
C VAL A 105 4.75 -2.85 -17.01
N GLY A 106 5.87 -2.82 -16.28
CA GLY A 106 5.99 -2.25 -14.95
C GLY A 106 6.83 -0.95 -14.93
N PRO A 107 7.08 -0.39 -13.74
CA PRO A 107 7.91 0.80 -13.56
C PRO A 107 9.38 0.55 -13.90
N ALA A 108 10.08 1.63 -14.30
CA ALA A 108 11.53 1.65 -14.39
C ALA A 108 12.19 1.38 -13.04
N GLN A 109 13.32 0.69 -13.04
CA GLN A 109 14.02 0.25 -11.83
C GLN A 109 15.22 1.14 -11.45
N ARG A 110 15.69 2.01 -12.36
CA ARG A 110 16.68 3.01 -11.98
C ARG A 110 16.07 3.97 -10.96
N ASP A 111 16.85 4.44 -10.01
CA ASP A 111 16.45 5.29 -8.90
C ASP A 111 15.43 4.66 -7.92
N LEU A 112 15.22 3.34 -7.99
CA LEU A 112 14.28 2.64 -7.12
C LEU A 112 14.62 2.82 -5.64
N LEU A 113 15.93 2.76 -5.29
CA LEU A 113 16.43 2.95 -3.92
C LEU A 113 16.33 4.40 -3.41
N GLN A 114 16.13 5.37 -4.29
CA GLN A 114 15.83 6.76 -3.89
C GLN A 114 14.35 6.92 -3.54
N ARG A 115 13.48 6.05 -4.05
CA ARG A 115 12.02 6.12 -3.89
C ARG A 115 11.48 5.14 -2.85
N ARG A 116 12.19 4.06 -2.57
CA ARG A 116 11.73 2.96 -1.70
C ARG A 116 12.86 2.44 -0.83
N SER A 117 12.51 1.99 0.38
CA SER A 117 13.45 1.31 1.26
C SER A 117 13.87 -0.05 0.69
N PRO A 118 15.06 -0.56 1.06
CA PRO A 118 15.50 -1.90 0.71
C PRO A 118 14.50 -2.99 1.08
N GLU A 119 13.88 -2.86 2.26
CA GLU A 119 12.87 -3.78 2.78
C GLU A 119 11.61 -3.77 1.90
N TYR A 120 11.14 -2.58 1.50
CA TYR A 120 9.99 -2.44 0.60
C TYR A 120 10.26 -3.14 -0.73
N ILE A 121 11.45 -2.93 -1.30
CA ILE A 121 11.86 -3.54 -2.57
C ILE A 121 11.85 -5.06 -2.44
N MET A 122 12.45 -5.61 -1.38
CA MET A 122 12.46 -7.05 -1.15
C MET A 122 11.05 -7.59 -0.88
N ASN A 123 10.25 -6.93 -0.06
CA ASN A 123 8.87 -7.35 0.21
C ASN A 123 8.00 -7.32 -1.06
N MET A 124 8.19 -6.33 -1.96
CA MET A 124 7.50 -6.31 -3.25
C MET A 124 7.87 -7.49 -4.14
N MET A 125 9.12 -7.94 -4.13
CA MET A 125 9.56 -9.11 -4.89
C MET A 125 9.09 -10.44 -4.30
N LEU A 126 9.04 -10.53 -2.94
CA LEU A 126 8.74 -11.75 -2.21
C LEU A 126 7.24 -11.98 -1.98
N ASN A 127 6.47 -10.91 -1.90
CA ASN A 127 5.03 -10.98 -1.57
C ASN A 127 4.21 -9.94 -2.34
N PRO A 128 4.30 -9.90 -3.68
CA PRO A 128 3.66 -8.86 -4.48
C PRO A 128 2.13 -8.84 -4.33
N GLU A 129 1.49 -9.99 -4.12
CA GLU A 129 0.04 -10.08 -4.01
C GLU A 129 -0.51 -9.34 -2.80
N GLU A 130 0.05 -9.55 -1.62
CA GLU A 130 -0.37 -8.83 -0.42
C GLU A 130 0.01 -7.35 -0.52
N MET A 131 1.12 -7.04 -1.18
CA MET A 131 1.53 -5.66 -1.43
C MET A 131 0.43 -4.91 -2.22
N TYR A 132 0.04 -5.35 -3.40
CA TYR A 132 -0.96 -4.61 -4.19
C TYR A 132 -2.39 -4.73 -3.65
N LYS A 133 -2.71 -5.74 -2.82
CA LYS A 133 -4.01 -5.84 -2.15
C LYS A 133 -4.15 -4.91 -0.96
N ASN A 134 -3.11 -4.75 -0.17
CA ASN A 134 -3.22 -4.16 1.15
C ASN A 134 -2.33 -2.92 1.38
N HIS A 135 -1.19 -2.79 0.67
CA HIS A 135 -0.30 -1.65 0.85
C HIS A 135 -0.72 -0.43 0.01
N PRO A 136 -0.92 0.77 0.58
CA PRO A 136 -1.44 1.94 -0.13
C PRO A 136 -0.65 2.32 -1.39
N GLU A 137 0.69 2.35 -1.29
CA GLU A 137 1.56 2.72 -2.40
C GLU A 137 1.58 1.66 -3.51
N ALA A 138 1.50 0.38 -3.16
CA ALA A 138 1.44 -0.70 -4.14
C ALA A 138 0.07 -0.74 -4.84
N LYS A 139 -1.02 -0.41 -4.14
CA LYS A 139 -2.35 -0.19 -4.74
C LYS A 139 -2.33 0.92 -5.79
N LYS A 140 -1.65 2.05 -5.51
CA LYS A 140 -1.50 3.14 -6.49
C LYS A 140 -0.76 2.66 -7.73
N LEU A 141 0.34 1.93 -7.58
CA LEU A 141 1.07 1.34 -8.70
C LEU A 141 0.19 0.38 -9.51
N PHE A 142 -0.57 -0.48 -8.83
CA PHE A 142 -1.50 -1.38 -9.52
C PHE A 142 -2.57 -0.61 -10.31
N THR A 143 -3.10 0.48 -9.76
CA THR A 143 -4.06 1.35 -10.47
C THR A 143 -3.42 2.04 -11.68
N GLU A 144 -2.15 2.43 -11.58
CA GLU A 144 -1.43 3.12 -12.65
C GLU A 144 -1.04 2.18 -13.81
N TYR A 145 -0.58 0.96 -13.48
CA TYR A 145 -0.05 0.02 -14.47
C TYR A 145 -1.09 -1.00 -14.95
N LEU A 146 -2.20 -1.18 -14.22
CA LEU A 146 -3.30 -2.12 -14.50
C LEU A 146 -2.82 -3.58 -14.73
N THR A 147 -1.64 -3.88 -14.27
CA THR A 147 -1.01 -5.20 -14.42
C THR A 147 -0.44 -5.63 -13.07
N PRO A 148 -0.90 -6.74 -12.49
CA PRO A 148 -0.34 -7.27 -11.26
C PRO A 148 1.08 -7.80 -11.52
N MET A 149 1.97 -7.58 -10.55
CA MET A 149 3.26 -8.25 -10.51
C MET A 149 3.04 -9.69 -10.04
N PRO A 150 3.33 -10.69 -10.85
CA PRO A 150 3.21 -12.09 -10.41
C PRO A 150 4.33 -12.46 -9.45
N ASN A 151 4.05 -13.36 -8.51
CA ASN A 151 5.09 -13.90 -7.64
C ASN A 151 6.11 -14.71 -8.45
N GLN A 152 7.38 -14.33 -8.35
CA GLN A 152 8.48 -14.97 -9.06
C GLN A 152 9.09 -16.15 -8.31
N ASN A 153 8.53 -16.54 -7.16
CA ASN A 153 9.01 -17.62 -6.28
C ASN A 153 10.50 -17.47 -5.95
N LEU A 154 10.91 -16.26 -5.60
CA LEU A 154 12.27 -15.98 -5.15
C LEU A 154 12.44 -16.44 -3.70
N SER A 155 13.63 -16.93 -3.36
CA SER A 155 14.05 -17.01 -1.98
C SER A 155 14.43 -15.62 -1.44
N VAL A 156 14.57 -15.47 -0.12
CA VAL A 156 15.05 -14.23 0.49
C VAL A 156 16.47 -13.89 -0.01
N GLU A 157 17.32 -14.90 -0.19
CA GLU A 157 18.68 -14.76 -0.70
C GLU A 157 18.69 -14.30 -2.17
N ASP A 158 17.75 -14.77 -2.99
CA ASP A 158 17.61 -14.35 -4.38
C ASP A 158 17.11 -12.91 -4.47
N ALA A 159 16.11 -12.56 -3.66
CA ALA A 159 15.64 -11.17 -3.56
C ALA A 159 16.74 -10.24 -3.06
N ARG A 160 17.60 -10.69 -2.11
CA ARG A 160 18.76 -9.94 -1.65
C ARG A 160 19.79 -9.76 -2.77
N ALA A 161 20.05 -10.76 -3.60
CA ALA A 161 20.94 -10.63 -4.73
C ALA A 161 20.42 -9.60 -5.75
N VAL A 162 19.12 -9.62 -6.08
CA VAL A 162 18.50 -8.61 -6.94
C VAL A 162 18.59 -7.21 -6.32
N LEU A 163 18.42 -7.08 -5.01
CA LEU A 163 18.63 -5.82 -4.31
C LEU A 163 20.08 -5.31 -4.48
N GLU A 164 21.09 -6.18 -4.37
CA GLU A 164 22.49 -5.78 -4.59
C GLU A 164 22.72 -5.31 -6.04
N PHE A 165 22.14 -5.98 -7.03
CA PHE A 165 22.16 -5.50 -8.41
C PHE A 165 21.52 -4.11 -8.54
N PHE A 166 20.38 -3.85 -7.91
CA PHE A 166 19.77 -2.52 -7.91
C PHE A 166 20.66 -1.48 -7.21
N ARG A 167 21.36 -1.84 -6.14
CA ARG A 167 22.31 -0.95 -5.46
C ARG A 167 23.48 -0.59 -6.39
N ASP A 168 23.93 -1.52 -7.20
CA ASP A 168 25.04 -1.30 -8.14
C ASP A 168 24.65 -0.38 -9.30
N VAL A 169 23.50 -0.61 -9.94
CA VAL A 169 23.03 0.20 -11.08
C VAL A 169 22.51 1.58 -10.68
N ASN A 170 22.36 1.86 -9.38
CA ASN A 170 21.89 3.13 -8.82
C ASN A 170 23.00 3.91 -8.08
N LYS A 171 24.27 3.64 -8.36
CA LYS A 171 25.41 4.39 -7.83
C LYS A 171 25.49 5.80 -8.37
#